data_30d69a68d7c9df5365c98ba3b69084d8
#
_entry.id   30d69a68d7c9df5365c98ba3b69084d8
#
_cell.length_a   1.000
_cell.length_b   1.000
_cell.length_c   1.000
_cell.angle_alpha   90.00
_cell.angle_beta   90.00
_cell.angle_gamma   90.00
#
_symmetry.space_group_name_H-M   'P 1'
#
loop_
_entity.id
_entity.type
_entity.pdbx_description
1 polymer ?
#
loop_
_entity_poly.entity_id
_entity_poly.type
_entity_poly.pdbx_seq_one_letter_code
_entity_poly.pdbx_strand_id
1 'polypeptide(L)'
;GYGQPPPPGYGQNPPPGYGQNPPPGYAQSAGWGQSAPWGPPPPAPKPGIVPLRPLGVGELLDGALSLIRSNPRTVLGLAAVISSASAILQTIGLWVSLRFLDAAEPVAITGTATEAELTAELATLAASSIAQLLPALVAGFLQVLASGLFIILVGAAVLGRQLDVGQTWAILRPRLLPLIGLTLLIGIGATFAVAVMVAIIVGLAFALGPWAVLPGLAVGLGGAIALVYAYVKLAVASPALVIEGVGVIASMRRSWSLARGSWWRVLGILILALVITGLLTTVVTVPITLVASLASGFSESLLPTVLASGLATLVAGIITLPFSAAVTGLLYIDLRMRREALDIELVSAGVQPTADPLAAYRRRS
;
A
#
# COMPACT_ATOMS: atom_id res chain seq x y z
N GLY A 1 -9.88 20.58 88.64
CA GLY A 1 -8.82 20.61 87.72
C GLY A 1 -9.31 20.55 86.29
N TYR A 2 -9.24 21.58 85.56
CA TYR A 2 -9.56 21.65 84.16
C TYR A 2 -8.30 21.48 83.34
N GLY A 3 -8.14 20.39 82.56
CA GLY A 3 -7.08 20.16 81.59
C GLY A 3 -7.40 20.85 80.26
N GLN A 4 -6.52 21.79 79.86
CA GLN A 4 -6.58 22.35 78.48
C GLN A 4 -5.96 21.39 77.46
N PRO A 5 -6.50 21.32 76.19
CA PRO A 5 -5.85 20.59 75.16
C PRO A 5 -4.62 21.34 74.60
N PRO A 6 -3.61 20.58 74.04
CA PRO A 6 -2.41 21.20 73.49
C PRO A 6 -2.67 21.85 72.16
N PRO A 7 -1.88 22.87 71.74
CA PRO A 7 -2.03 23.56 70.45
C PRO A 7 -1.56 22.70 69.24
N PRO A 8 -2.10 22.95 68.00
CA PRO A 8 -1.71 22.25 66.86
C PRO A 8 -0.29 22.56 66.38
N GLY A 9 0.54 21.54 66.25
CA GLY A 9 1.90 21.64 65.76
C GLY A 9 1.97 21.99 64.26
N TYR A 10 2.76 22.98 63.93
CA TYR A 10 3.14 23.34 62.57
C TYR A 10 4.01 22.25 61.96
N GLY A 11 3.51 21.58 60.99
CA GLY A 11 4.27 20.60 60.17
C GLY A 11 5.31 21.35 59.31
N GLN A 12 6.56 21.18 59.60
CA GLN A 12 7.67 21.61 58.74
C GLN A 12 7.86 20.61 57.64
N ASN A 13 7.71 21.05 56.39
CA ASN A 13 8.13 20.30 55.21
C ASN A 13 9.65 20.13 55.22
N PRO A 14 10.18 18.89 55.03
CA PRO A 14 11.62 18.71 54.81
C PRO A 14 12.08 19.28 53.46
N PRO A 15 13.32 19.82 53.37
CA PRO A 15 13.87 20.33 52.11
C PRO A 15 14.10 19.21 51.09
N PRO A 16 14.08 19.51 49.78
CA PRO A 16 14.34 18.52 48.74
C PRO A 16 15.77 18.02 48.80
N GLY A 17 15.93 16.74 49.19
CA GLY A 17 17.20 16.07 49.21
C GLY A 17 17.67 15.74 47.82
N TYR A 18 18.91 16.10 47.49
CA TYR A 18 19.61 15.67 46.27
C TYR A 18 19.70 14.15 46.24
N GLY A 19 19.03 13.54 45.27
CA GLY A 19 19.08 12.10 45.03
C GLY A 19 20.47 11.67 44.60
N GLN A 20 21.20 10.99 45.44
CA GLN A 20 22.39 10.23 45.07
C GLN A 20 21.94 8.92 44.45
N ASN A 21 22.34 8.69 43.21
CA ASN A 21 22.20 7.38 42.56
C ASN A 21 23.01 6.33 43.35
N PRO A 22 22.41 5.17 43.71
CA PRO A 22 23.19 4.08 44.27
C PRO A 22 24.09 3.44 43.22
N PRO A 23 25.29 2.96 43.61
CA PRO A 23 26.20 2.29 42.65
C PRO A 23 25.64 0.95 42.23
N PRO A 24 25.99 0.47 40.99
CA PRO A 24 25.57 -0.82 40.50
C PRO A 24 26.36 -1.93 41.19
N GLY A 25 25.64 -2.72 41.97
CA GLY A 25 26.26 -3.88 42.58
C GLY A 25 25.26 -4.73 43.41
N TYR A 26 25.22 -5.99 43.06
CA TYR A 26 24.60 -7.16 43.73
C TYR A 26 23.11 -7.39 43.47
N ALA A 27 22.91 -8.37 42.58
CA ALA A 27 21.66 -9.11 42.41
C ALA A 27 21.18 -9.67 43.74
N GLN A 28 20.07 -9.19 44.26
CA GLN A 28 19.34 -9.87 45.33
C GLN A 28 18.54 -11.00 44.70
N SER A 29 18.84 -12.21 45.13
CA SER A 29 18.09 -13.43 44.85
C SER A 29 16.61 -13.23 45.15
N ALA A 30 15.77 -13.40 44.10
CA ALA A 30 14.33 -13.35 44.19
C ALA A 30 13.81 -14.46 45.09
N GLY A 31 13.30 -14.08 46.30
CA GLY A 31 12.54 -14.96 47.16
C GLY A 31 11.24 -15.40 46.47
N TRP A 32 11.00 -16.67 46.44
CA TRP A 32 9.77 -17.30 46.00
C TRP A 32 8.63 -16.90 46.96
N GLY A 33 7.70 -16.04 46.50
CA GLY A 33 6.46 -15.82 47.21
C GLY A 33 5.89 -14.41 47.30
N GLN A 34 5.89 -13.64 46.22
CA GLN A 34 4.97 -12.50 46.12
C GLN A 34 4.24 -12.57 44.76
N SER A 35 2.94 -12.93 44.84
CA SER A 35 1.99 -12.77 43.73
C SER A 35 2.04 -11.31 43.31
N ALA A 36 2.63 -11.04 42.15
CA ALA A 36 2.62 -9.70 41.58
C ALA A 36 1.16 -9.21 41.45
N PRO A 37 0.82 -7.99 41.91
CA PRO A 37 -0.49 -7.42 41.65
C PRO A 37 -0.74 -7.46 40.13
N TRP A 38 -1.95 -7.79 39.69
CA TRP A 38 -2.39 -7.76 38.30
C TRP A 38 -2.34 -6.32 37.78
N GLY A 39 -1.15 -5.82 37.52
CA GLY A 39 -0.94 -4.61 36.74
C GLY A 39 -1.11 -4.94 35.24
N PRO A 40 -1.50 -3.95 34.42
CA PRO A 40 -1.53 -4.17 32.98
C PRO A 40 -0.15 -4.66 32.52
N PRO A 41 -0.11 -5.63 31.58
CA PRO A 41 1.16 -6.15 31.09
C PRO A 41 2.03 -5.01 30.56
N PRO A 42 3.35 -5.08 30.71
CA PRO A 42 4.25 -4.02 30.25
C PRO A 42 4.01 -3.76 28.75
N PRO A 43 4.04 -2.49 28.32
CA PRO A 43 3.80 -2.15 26.93
C PRO A 43 4.80 -2.88 26.02
N ALA A 44 4.32 -3.43 24.91
CA ALA A 44 5.17 -4.14 23.95
C ALA A 44 6.29 -3.22 23.45
N PRO A 45 7.52 -3.72 23.27
CA PRO A 45 8.64 -2.92 22.79
C PRO A 45 8.30 -2.33 21.41
N LYS A 46 8.59 -1.03 21.23
CA LYS A 46 8.38 -0.28 19.99
C LYS A 46 9.73 0.23 19.47
N PRO A 47 10.55 -0.61 18.84
CA PRO A 47 11.86 -0.18 18.33
C PRO A 47 11.75 0.81 17.17
N GLY A 48 10.67 0.76 16.39
CA GLY A 48 10.43 1.57 15.21
C GLY A 48 9.04 2.18 15.13
N ILE A 49 8.46 2.18 13.95
CA ILE A 49 7.17 2.85 13.66
C ILE A 49 5.95 2.15 14.26
N VAL A 50 6.03 0.85 14.55
CA VAL A 50 4.93 0.05 15.14
C VAL A 50 5.43 -0.78 16.33
N PRO A 51 4.54 -1.11 17.32
CA PRO A 51 4.90 -2.02 18.40
C PRO A 51 5.05 -3.47 17.87
N LEU A 52 5.98 -4.23 18.47
CA LEU A 52 6.19 -5.64 18.14
C LEU A 52 5.14 -6.52 18.83
N ARG A 53 3.93 -6.48 18.32
CA ARG A 53 2.78 -7.33 18.69
C ARG A 53 1.77 -7.31 17.56
N PRO A 54 0.82 -8.26 17.50
CA PRO A 54 -0.26 -8.22 16.52
C PRO A 54 -0.95 -6.84 16.48
N LEU A 55 -0.93 -6.20 15.31
CA LEU A 55 -1.36 -4.81 15.14
C LEU A 55 -2.88 -4.67 15.10
N GLY A 56 -3.43 -3.60 15.66
CA GLY A 56 -4.78 -3.13 15.38
C GLY A 56 -4.86 -2.48 14.00
N VAL A 57 -6.09 -2.32 13.47
CA VAL A 57 -6.28 -1.64 12.16
C VAL A 57 -5.80 -0.19 12.23
N GLY A 58 -6.13 0.53 13.30
CA GLY A 58 -5.66 1.90 13.52
C GLY A 58 -4.15 2.00 13.64
N GLU A 59 -3.49 1.06 14.35
CA GLU A 59 -2.04 1.02 14.49
C GLU A 59 -1.33 0.76 13.15
N LEU A 60 -1.95 -0.04 12.28
CA LEU A 60 -1.42 -0.30 10.94
C LEU A 60 -1.48 0.96 10.06
N LEU A 61 -2.59 1.71 10.11
CA LEU A 61 -2.74 2.96 9.37
C LEU A 61 -1.83 4.07 9.93
N ASP A 62 -1.75 4.19 11.26
CA ASP A 62 -0.84 5.14 11.92
C ASP A 62 0.63 4.80 11.61
N GLY A 63 0.96 3.51 11.61
CA GLY A 63 2.27 3.02 11.18
C GLY A 63 2.62 3.40 9.75
N ALA A 64 1.64 3.33 8.83
CA ALA A 64 1.83 3.74 7.44
C ALA A 64 2.10 5.26 7.32
N LEU A 65 1.41 6.09 8.10
CA LEU A 65 1.69 7.52 8.17
C LEU A 65 3.01 7.82 8.89
N SER A 66 3.34 7.04 9.92
CA SER A 66 4.58 7.16 10.67
C SER A 66 5.81 6.87 9.82
N LEU A 67 5.71 6.00 8.81
CA LEU A 67 6.77 5.80 7.83
C LEU A 67 7.16 7.12 7.14
N ILE A 68 6.17 7.88 6.67
CA ILE A 68 6.39 9.16 5.99
C ILE A 68 7.04 10.16 6.94
N ARG A 69 6.58 10.18 8.21
CA ARG A 69 7.10 11.11 9.25
C ARG A 69 8.49 10.74 9.72
N SER A 70 8.84 9.45 9.76
CA SER A 70 10.13 8.97 10.29
C SER A 70 11.31 9.26 9.36
N ASN A 71 11.10 9.26 8.04
CA ASN A 71 12.15 9.53 7.06
C ASN A 71 11.59 10.30 5.85
N PRO A 72 11.12 11.56 6.05
CA PRO A 72 10.40 12.30 5.01
C PRO A 72 11.26 12.57 3.78
N ARG A 73 12.55 12.83 3.95
CA ARG A 73 13.45 13.13 2.82
C ARG A 73 13.56 11.94 1.85
N THR A 74 13.78 10.75 2.36
CA THR A 74 13.90 9.55 1.52
C THR A 74 12.55 9.13 0.97
N VAL A 75 11.50 9.08 1.81
CA VAL A 75 10.18 8.60 1.41
C VAL A 75 9.51 9.54 0.42
N LEU A 76 9.40 10.84 0.76
CA LEU A 76 8.75 11.82 -0.11
C LEU A 76 9.60 12.16 -1.34
N GLY A 77 10.94 12.20 -1.19
CA GLY A 77 11.84 12.43 -2.32
C GLY A 77 11.74 11.33 -3.37
N LEU A 78 11.74 10.07 -2.93
CA LEU A 78 11.57 8.91 -3.81
C LEU A 78 10.18 8.89 -4.44
N ALA A 79 9.13 9.17 -3.65
CA ALA A 79 7.77 9.27 -4.15
C ALA A 79 7.65 10.39 -5.20
N ALA A 80 8.25 11.56 -4.96
CA ALA A 80 8.22 12.69 -5.90
C ALA A 80 8.89 12.34 -7.23
N VAL A 81 10.06 11.70 -7.21
CA VAL A 81 10.75 11.28 -8.45
C VAL A 81 9.90 10.29 -9.25
N ILE A 82 9.37 9.25 -8.59
CA ILE A 82 8.56 8.23 -9.27
C ILE A 82 7.25 8.82 -9.77
N SER A 83 6.56 9.64 -8.96
CA SER A 83 5.31 10.29 -9.34
C SER A 83 5.52 11.29 -10.47
N SER A 84 6.62 12.03 -10.49
CA SER A 84 6.95 12.95 -11.61
C SER A 84 7.14 12.19 -12.91
N ALA A 85 7.91 11.09 -12.89
CA ALA A 85 8.10 10.26 -14.07
C ALA A 85 6.77 9.67 -14.57
N SER A 86 5.93 9.16 -13.65
CA SER A 86 4.60 8.63 -13.98
C SER A 86 3.66 9.71 -14.52
N ALA A 87 3.68 10.90 -13.92
CA ALA A 87 2.86 12.04 -14.34
C ALA A 87 3.23 12.51 -15.76
N ILE A 88 4.51 12.64 -16.06
CA ILE A 88 4.99 13.02 -17.40
C ILE A 88 4.53 12.01 -18.44
N LEU A 89 4.72 10.71 -18.17
CA LEU A 89 4.33 9.66 -19.11
C LEU A 89 2.82 9.62 -19.33
N GLN A 90 2.02 9.74 -18.29
CA GLN A 90 0.57 9.75 -18.38
C GLN A 90 0.07 11.01 -19.11
N THR A 91 0.68 12.18 -18.85
CA THR A 91 0.34 13.43 -19.54
C THR A 91 0.63 13.33 -21.03
N ILE A 92 1.79 12.79 -21.42
CA ILE A 92 2.14 12.55 -22.82
C ILE A 92 1.15 11.57 -23.46
N GLY A 93 0.87 10.43 -22.79
CA GLY A 93 -0.07 9.44 -23.28
C GLY A 93 -1.48 10.00 -23.47
N LEU A 94 -1.96 10.78 -22.51
CA LEU A 94 -3.27 11.45 -22.62
C LEU A 94 -3.29 12.45 -23.78
N TRP A 95 -2.27 13.30 -23.90
CA TRP A 95 -2.18 14.27 -24.97
C TRP A 95 -2.18 13.60 -26.35
N VAL A 96 -1.40 12.54 -26.53
CA VAL A 96 -1.37 11.77 -27.78
C VAL A 96 -2.73 11.12 -28.06
N SER A 97 -3.37 10.51 -27.06
CA SER A 97 -4.71 9.91 -27.21
C SER A 97 -5.75 10.93 -27.64
N LEU A 98 -5.75 12.12 -27.06
CA LEU A 98 -6.69 13.18 -27.44
C LEU A 98 -6.48 13.64 -28.88
N ARG A 99 -5.23 13.65 -29.38
CA ARG A 99 -4.95 13.97 -30.79
C ARG A 99 -5.56 12.95 -31.76
N PHE A 100 -5.61 11.67 -31.39
CA PHE A 100 -6.31 10.68 -32.19
C PHE A 100 -7.82 10.86 -32.16
N LEU A 101 -8.39 11.27 -31.03
CA LEU A 101 -9.82 11.54 -30.89
C LEU A 101 -10.25 12.83 -31.63
N ASP A 102 -9.43 13.90 -31.58
CA ASP A 102 -9.68 15.15 -32.31
C ASP A 102 -9.63 14.93 -33.85
N ALA A 103 -8.80 13.99 -34.33
CA ALA A 103 -8.67 13.64 -35.72
C ALA A 103 -9.82 12.76 -36.27
N ALA A 104 -10.64 12.23 -35.37
CA ALA A 104 -11.81 11.43 -35.74
C ALA A 104 -13.01 12.34 -36.03
N GLU A 105 -13.66 12.16 -37.18
CA GLU A 105 -14.93 12.85 -37.42
C GLU A 105 -15.99 12.30 -36.46
N PRO A 106 -16.80 13.20 -35.83
CA PRO A 106 -17.86 12.76 -34.91
C PRO A 106 -18.89 11.94 -35.68
N VAL A 107 -19.01 10.66 -35.38
CA VAL A 107 -20.09 9.84 -35.92
C VAL A 107 -21.37 10.31 -35.23
N ALA A 108 -22.28 10.89 -36.03
CA ALA A 108 -23.60 11.27 -35.54
C ALA A 108 -24.36 9.99 -35.16
N ILE A 109 -24.70 9.83 -33.87
CA ILE A 109 -25.52 8.70 -33.37
C ILE A 109 -26.95 8.93 -33.82
N THR A 110 -27.19 8.82 -35.14
CA THR A 110 -28.52 8.97 -35.74
C THR A 110 -29.27 7.65 -35.91
N GLY A 111 -28.83 6.59 -35.22
CA GLY A 111 -29.48 5.27 -35.25
C GLY A 111 -29.30 4.47 -36.55
N THR A 112 -28.59 5.03 -37.54
CA THR A 112 -28.34 4.43 -38.87
C THR A 112 -26.86 4.49 -39.24
N ALA A 113 -25.97 4.31 -38.25
CA ALA A 113 -24.51 4.30 -38.51
C ALA A 113 -24.20 3.23 -39.55
N THR A 114 -23.47 3.60 -40.60
CA THR A 114 -23.02 2.65 -41.63
C THR A 114 -21.88 1.78 -41.05
N GLU A 115 -21.68 0.58 -41.65
CA GLU A 115 -20.57 -0.30 -41.25
C GLU A 115 -19.21 0.40 -41.37
N ALA A 116 -19.04 1.32 -42.31
CA ALA A 116 -17.83 2.08 -42.52
C ALA A 116 -17.60 3.10 -41.37
N GLU A 117 -18.65 3.77 -40.89
CA GLU A 117 -18.57 4.69 -39.73
C GLU A 117 -18.23 3.93 -38.45
N LEU A 118 -18.85 2.78 -38.21
CA LEU A 118 -18.58 1.92 -37.06
C LEU A 118 -17.13 1.41 -37.06
N THR A 119 -16.62 1.01 -38.24
CA THR A 119 -15.22 0.55 -38.34
C THR A 119 -14.23 1.70 -38.14
N ALA A 120 -14.52 2.91 -38.60
CA ALA A 120 -13.70 4.09 -38.38
C ALA A 120 -13.65 4.51 -36.89
N GLU A 121 -14.80 4.46 -36.21
CA GLU A 121 -14.86 4.72 -34.76
C GLU A 121 -14.06 3.67 -33.95
N LEU A 122 -14.24 2.38 -34.27
CA LEU A 122 -13.46 1.31 -33.66
C LEU A 122 -11.97 1.45 -33.91
N ALA A 123 -11.55 1.85 -35.11
CA ALA A 123 -10.15 2.10 -35.42
C ALA A 123 -9.58 3.28 -34.61
N THR A 124 -10.35 4.33 -34.41
CA THR A 124 -9.95 5.50 -33.59
C THR A 124 -9.83 5.15 -32.13
N LEU A 125 -10.81 4.41 -31.57
CA LEU A 125 -10.75 3.89 -30.20
C LEU A 125 -9.56 2.94 -30.01
N ALA A 126 -9.27 2.09 -31.00
CA ALA A 126 -8.09 1.23 -30.97
C ALA A 126 -6.80 2.04 -31.00
N ALA A 127 -6.68 3.05 -31.87
CA ALA A 127 -5.49 3.89 -31.97
C ALA A 127 -5.24 4.68 -30.68
N SER A 128 -6.28 5.28 -30.08
CA SER A 128 -6.19 6.00 -28.82
C SER A 128 -5.80 5.06 -27.65
N SER A 129 -6.31 3.84 -27.65
CA SER A 129 -5.95 2.81 -26.66
C SER A 129 -4.49 2.36 -26.82
N ILE A 130 -4.02 2.16 -28.04
CA ILE A 130 -2.63 1.80 -28.34
C ILE A 130 -1.69 2.94 -27.92
N ALA A 131 -2.08 4.20 -28.13
CA ALA A 131 -1.30 5.35 -27.70
C ALA A 131 -1.07 5.40 -26.18
N GLN A 132 -2.02 4.89 -25.38
CA GLN A 132 -1.90 4.77 -23.93
C GLN A 132 -1.10 3.53 -23.48
N LEU A 133 -0.89 2.54 -24.31
CA LEU A 133 -0.32 1.26 -23.92
C LEU A 133 1.13 1.43 -23.39
N LEU A 134 1.98 2.12 -24.15
CA LEU A 134 3.38 2.32 -23.77
C LEU A 134 3.51 3.15 -22.49
N PRO A 135 2.87 4.33 -22.35
CA PRO A 135 2.83 5.07 -21.09
C PRO A 135 2.33 4.23 -19.91
N ALA A 136 1.28 3.44 -20.09
CA ALA A 136 0.73 2.58 -19.05
C ALA A 136 1.71 1.47 -18.63
N LEU A 137 2.41 0.83 -19.57
CA LEU A 137 3.42 -0.18 -19.27
C LEU A 137 4.58 0.40 -18.47
N VAL A 138 5.09 1.58 -18.86
CA VAL A 138 6.19 2.23 -18.14
C VAL A 138 5.72 2.72 -16.77
N ALA A 139 4.53 3.29 -16.66
CA ALA A 139 3.93 3.67 -15.38
C ALA A 139 3.73 2.45 -14.45
N GLY A 140 3.29 1.32 -15.01
CA GLY A 140 3.19 0.05 -14.29
C GLY A 140 4.54 -0.44 -13.77
N PHE A 141 5.60 -0.33 -14.58
CA PHE A 141 6.96 -0.64 -14.15
C PHE A 141 7.42 0.28 -13.00
N LEU A 142 7.18 1.58 -13.10
CA LEU A 142 7.49 2.56 -12.04
C LEU A 142 6.72 2.25 -10.75
N GLN A 143 5.47 1.80 -10.87
CA GLN A 143 4.65 1.37 -9.72
C GLN A 143 5.24 0.13 -9.02
N VAL A 144 5.75 -0.84 -9.80
CA VAL A 144 6.44 -2.03 -9.26
C VAL A 144 7.72 -1.61 -8.52
N LEU A 145 8.51 -0.71 -9.11
CA LEU A 145 9.69 -0.14 -8.46
C LEU A 145 9.33 0.55 -7.15
N ALA A 146 8.32 1.43 -7.17
CA ALA A 146 7.85 2.15 -5.99
C ALA A 146 7.46 1.18 -4.88
N SER A 147 6.62 0.19 -5.20
CA SER A 147 6.16 -0.78 -4.21
C SER A 147 7.33 -1.53 -3.56
N GLY A 148 8.30 -1.99 -4.36
CA GLY A 148 9.50 -2.67 -3.86
C GLY A 148 10.34 -1.79 -2.93
N LEU A 149 10.61 -0.55 -3.32
CA LEU A 149 11.40 0.40 -2.53
C LEU A 149 10.71 0.75 -1.21
N PHE A 150 9.42 1.08 -1.25
CA PHE A 150 8.69 1.42 -0.03
C PHE A 150 8.48 0.23 0.91
N ILE A 151 8.30 -1.00 0.40
CA ILE A 151 8.24 -2.21 1.22
C ILE A 151 9.56 -2.43 1.98
N ILE A 152 10.73 -2.17 1.37
CA ILE A 152 12.04 -2.24 2.04
C ILE A 152 12.12 -1.19 3.14
N LEU A 153 11.71 0.05 2.85
CA LEU A 153 11.70 1.14 3.83
C LEU A 153 10.79 0.81 5.02
N VAL A 154 9.61 0.22 4.78
CA VAL A 154 8.71 -0.27 5.84
C VAL A 154 9.39 -1.31 6.71
N GLY A 155 9.98 -2.35 6.08
CA GLY A 155 10.68 -3.41 6.81
C GLY A 155 11.80 -2.87 7.71
N ALA A 156 12.58 -1.91 7.21
CA ALA A 156 13.63 -1.25 7.99
C ALA A 156 13.06 -0.37 9.11
N ALA A 157 12.02 0.43 8.81
CA ALA A 157 11.40 1.35 9.75
C ALA A 157 10.72 0.64 10.94
N VAL A 158 10.17 -0.55 10.74
CA VAL A 158 9.61 -1.40 11.82
C VAL A 158 10.72 -1.79 12.82
N LEU A 159 11.95 -1.99 12.34
CA LEU A 159 13.13 -2.27 13.18
C LEU A 159 13.83 -1.01 13.70
N GLY A 160 13.24 0.18 13.50
CA GLY A 160 13.83 1.46 13.92
C GLY A 160 15.01 1.93 13.08
N ARG A 161 15.22 1.33 11.89
CA ARG A 161 16.32 1.66 10.98
C ARG A 161 15.86 2.65 9.91
N GLN A 162 16.68 3.66 9.65
CA GLN A 162 16.49 4.57 8.52
C GLN A 162 17.47 4.19 7.41
N LEU A 163 16.93 4.03 6.21
CA LEU A 163 17.72 3.74 5.02
C LEU A 163 17.72 4.98 4.10
N ASP A 164 18.84 5.21 3.45
CA ASP A 164 18.92 6.14 2.34
C ASP A 164 18.47 5.51 1.02
N VAL A 165 18.37 6.32 -0.03
CA VAL A 165 17.93 5.87 -1.37
C VAL A 165 18.90 4.84 -1.94
N GLY A 166 20.23 5.05 -1.78
CA GLY A 166 21.24 4.15 -2.31
C GLY A 166 21.22 2.77 -1.66
N GLN A 167 21.08 2.73 -0.33
CA GLN A 167 20.95 1.47 0.43
C GLN A 167 19.67 0.72 0.05
N THR A 168 18.54 1.45 -0.04
CA THR A 168 17.25 0.87 -0.44
C THR A 168 17.34 0.27 -1.85
N TRP A 169 17.96 0.98 -2.79
CA TRP A 169 18.19 0.51 -4.15
C TRP A 169 19.10 -0.73 -4.21
N ALA A 170 20.19 -0.74 -3.45
CA ALA A 170 21.11 -1.89 -3.39
C ALA A 170 20.40 -3.16 -2.91
N ILE A 171 19.45 -3.04 -1.97
CA ILE A 171 18.66 -4.17 -1.48
C ILE A 171 17.59 -4.60 -2.51
N LEU A 172 16.97 -3.65 -3.23
CA LEU A 172 15.93 -3.96 -4.22
C LEU A 172 16.48 -4.56 -5.49
N ARG A 173 17.62 -4.05 -5.99
CA ARG A 173 18.22 -4.42 -7.28
C ARG A 173 18.20 -5.93 -7.58
N PRO A 174 18.67 -6.83 -6.69
CA PRO A 174 18.66 -8.27 -6.96
C PRO A 174 17.25 -8.89 -6.95
N ARG A 175 16.23 -8.18 -6.43
CA ARG A 175 14.85 -8.64 -6.28
C ARG A 175 13.91 -8.04 -7.35
N LEU A 176 14.40 -7.11 -8.16
CA LEU A 176 13.61 -6.43 -9.19
C LEU A 176 13.03 -7.40 -10.21
N LEU A 177 13.87 -8.24 -10.79
CA LEU A 177 13.43 -9.17 -11.83
C LEU A 177 12.36 -10.15 -11.31
N PRO A 178 12.54 -10.80 -10.14
CA PRO A 178 11.47 -11.58 -9.52
C PRO A 178 10.21 -10.75 -9.21
N LEU A 179 10.34 -9.49 -8.77
CA LEU A 179 9.20 -8.64 -8.44
C LEU A 179 8.39 -8.27 -9.69
N ILE A 180 9.08 -7.93 -10.79
CA ILE A 180 8.45 -7.72 -12.10
C ILE A 180 7.76 -9.00 -12.56
N GLY A 181 8.45 -10.15 -12.47
CA GLY A 181 7.88 -11.44 -12.83
C GLY A 181 6.62 -11.79 -12.02
N LEU A 182 6.61 -11.50 -10.71
CA LEU A 182 5.44 -11.68 -9.86
C LEU A 182 4.27 -10.82 -10.32
N THR A 183 4.53 -9.52 -10.56
CA THR A 183 3.48 -8.58 -10.97
C THR A 183 2.92 -8.94 -12.35
N LEU A 184 3.79 -9.29 -13.30
CA LEU A 184 3.37 -9.74 -14.63
C LEU A 184 2.55 -11.05 -14.54
N LEU A 185 2.99 -12.01 -13.74
CA LEU A 185 2.26 -13.29 -13.60
C LEU A 185 0.87 -13.07 -13.00
N ILE A 186 0.75 -12.26 -11.95
CA ILE A 186 -0.54 -11.92 -11.35
C ILE A 186 -1.39 -11.11 -12.33
N GLY A 187 -0.80 -10.11 -13.01
CA GLY A 187 -1.49 -9.27 -13.98
C GLY A 187 -2.00 -10.06 -15.20
N ILE A 188 -1.16 -10.88 -15.81
CA ILE A 188 -1.54 -11.74 -16.93
C ILE A 188 -2.63 -12.73 -16.49
N GLY A 189 -2.47 -13.36 -15.32
CA GLY A 189 -3.49 -14.27 -14.79
C GLY A 189 -4.83 -13.60 -14.56
N ALA A 190 -4.85 -12.39 -14.00
CA ALA A 190 -6.07 -11.61 -13.80
C ALA A 190 -6.71 -11.19 -15.14
N THR A 191 -5.90 -10.69 -16.09
CA THR A 191 -6.38 -10.31 -17.42
C THR A 191 -6.97 -11.52 -18.17
N PHE A 192 -6.30 -12.66 -18.11
CA PHE A 192 -6.79 -13.89 -18.71
C PHE A 192 -8.13 -14.34 -18.09
N ALA A 193 -8.25 -14.28 -16.75
CA ALA A 193 -9.49 -14.61 -16.06
C ALA A 193 -10.65 -13.68 -16.47
N VAL A 194 -10.38 -12.36 -16.59
CA VAL A 194 -11.37 -11.39 -17.09
C VAL A 194 -11.74 -11.68 -18.56
N ALA A 195 -10.76 -11.96 -19.42
CA ALA A 195 -11.01 -12.27 -20.81
C ALA A 195 -11.89 -13.51 -20.98
N VAL A 196 -11.61 -14.57 -20.21
CA VAL A 196 -12.45 -15.78 -20.18
C VAL A 196 -13.86 -15.47 -19.69
N MET A 197 -14.00 -14.68 -18.62
CA MET A 197 -15.30 -14.27 -18.09
C MET A 197 -16.12 -13.51 -19.16
N VAL A 198 -15.49 -12.53 -19.82
CA VAL A 198 -16.14 -11.76 -20.91
C VAL A 198 -16.50 -12.65 -22.07
N ALA A 199 -15.61 -13.55 -22.50
CA ALA A 199 -15.91 -14.50 -23.59
C ALA A 199 -17.11 -15.39 -23.27
N ILE A 200 -17.25 -15.86 -22.02
CA ILE A 200 -18.41 -16.64 -21.58
C ILE A 200 -19.68 -15.79 -21.64
N ILE A 201 -19.65 -14.55 -21.16
CA ILE A 201 -20.82 -13.65 -21.17
C ILE A 201 -21.25 -13.36 -22.60
N VAL A 202 -20.31 -13.05 -23.49
CA VAL A 202 -20.56 -12.80 -24.91
C VAL A 202 -21.12 -14.07 -25.59
N GLY A 203 -20.51 -15.23 -25.34
CA GLY A 203 -21.01 -16.51 -25.86
C GLY A 203 -22.44 -16.82 -25.41
N LEU A 204 -22.76 -16.55 -24.13
CA LEU A 204 -24.15 -16.66 -23.63
C LEU A 204 -25.10 -15.70 -24.34
N ALA A 205 -24.67 -14.46 -24.61
CA ALA A 205 -25.48 -13.46 -25.31
C ALA A 205 -25.83 -13.93 -26.73
N PHE A 206 -24.87 -14.49 -27.47
CA PHE A 206 -25.12 -15.05 -28.78
C PHE A 206 -26.00 -16.32 -28.75
N ALA A 207 -25.84 -17.18 -27.76
CA ALA A 207 -26.56 -18.46 -27.67
C ALA A 207 -28.03 -18.27 -27.19
N LEU A 208 -28.26 -17.35 -26.26
CA LEU A 208 -29.55 -17.20 -25.53
C LEU A 208 -30.28 -15.92 -25.89
N GLY A 209 -29.67 -15.00 -26.62
CA GLY A 209 -30.26 -13.69 -26.91
C GLY A 209 -30.67 -12.95 -25.63
N PRO A 210 -31.91 -12.40 -25.53
CA PRO A 210 -32.37 -11.67 -24.35
C PRO A 210 -32.36 -12.47 -23.04
N TRP A 211 -32.43 -13.80 -23.11
CA TRP A 211 -32.39 -14.69 -21.94
C TRP A 211 -31.01 -14.84 -21.32
N ALA A 212 -29.95 -14.29 -21.96
CA ALA A 212 -28.59 -14.30 -21.46
C ALA A 212 -28.37 -13.40 -20.24
N VAL A 213 -29.27 -12.47 -19.93
CA VAL A 213 -29.09 -11.46 -18.88
C VAL A 213 -28.84 -12.10 -17.52
N LEU A 214 -29.69 -13.03 -17.08
CA LEU A 214 -29.54 -13.68 -15.77
C LEU A 214 -28.28 -14.56 -15.68
N PRO A 215 -28.01 -15.49 -16.61
CA PRO A 215 -26.78 -16.29 -16.56
C PRO A 215 -25.53 -15.43 -16.78
N GLY A 216 -25.57 -14.39 -17.61
CA GLY A 216 -24.47 -13.45 -17.78
C GLY A 216 -24.15 -12.68 -16.50
N LEU A 217 -25.18 -12.20 -15.78
CA LEU A 217 -25.05 -11.55 -14.48
C LEU A 217 -24.45 -12.52 -13.44
N ALA A 218 -24.89 -13.78 -13.42
CA ALA A 218 -24.37 -14.78 -12.50
C ALA A 218 -22.86 -15.06 -12.76
N VAL A 219 -22.47 -15.19 -14.03
CA VAL A 219 -21.06 -15.34 -14.41
C VAL A 219 -20.24 -14.10 -14.04
N GLY A 220 -20.76 -12.90 -14.30
CA GLY A 220 -20.11 -11.63 -13.95
C GLY A 220 -19.87 -11.49 -12.45
N LEU A 221 -20.92 -11.70 -11.65
CA LEU A 221 -20.83 -11.63 -10.18
C LEU A 221 -19.93 -12.74 -9.61
N GLY A 222 -20.09 -13.98 -10.08
CA GLY A 222 -19.24 -15.09 -9.65
C GLY A 222 -17.77 -14.85 -9.97
N GLY A 223 -17.50 -14.38 -11.19
CA GLY A 223 -16.14 -14.02 -11.62
C GLY A 223 -15.54 -12.86 -10.81
N ALA A 224 -16.32 -11.81 -10.54
CA ALA A 224 -15.88 -10.70 -9.71
C ALA A 224 -15.54 -11.15 -8.29
N ILE A 225 -16.38 -11.99 -7.68
CA ILE A 225 -16.11 -12.57 -6.34
C ILE A 225 -14.84 -13.41 -6.36
N ALA A 226 -14.64 -14.25 -7.39
CA ALA A 226 -13.44 -15.08 -7.53
C ALA A 226 -12.16 -14.22 -7.69
N LEU A 227 -12.22 -13.14 -8.47
CA LEU A 227 -11.11 -12.20 -8.65
C LEU A 227 -10.76 -11.48 -7.34
N VAL A 228 -11.78 -10.98 -6.61
CA VAL A 228 -11.57 -10.36 -5.28
C VAL A 228 -10.98 -11.36 -4.30
N TYR A 229 -11.46 -12.61 -4.32
CA TYR A 229 -10.92 -13.66 -3.46
C TYR A 229 -9.45 -13.92 -3.77
N ALA A 230 -9.08 -14.06 -5.04
CA ALA A 230 -7.70 -14.26 -5.47
C ALA A 230 -6.82 -13.04 -5.15
N TYR A 231 -7.30 -11.81 -5.38
CA TYR A 231 -6.60 -10.57 -5.04
C TYR A 231 -6.24 -10.50 -3.55
N VAL A 232 -7.19 -10.76 -2.66
CA VAL A 232 -6.96 -10.78 -1.21
C VAL A 232 -5.94 -11.85 -0.82
N LYS A 233 -5.98 -13.03 -1.45
CA LYS A 233 -5.02 -14.11 -1.22
C LYS A 233 -3.60 -13.77 -1.68
N LEU A 234 -3.45 -12.94 -2.69
CA LEU A 234 -2.17 -12.56 -3.27
C LEU A 234 -1.68 -11.17 -2.83
N ALA A 235 -2.47 -10.44 -2.05
CA ALA A 235 -2.20 -9.05 -1.67
C ALA A 235 -0.85 -8.84 -0.98
N VAL A 236 -0.38 -9.83 -0.23
CA VAL A 236 0.92 -9.75 0.48
C VAL A 236 2.04 -10.54 -0.22
N ALA A 237 1.87 -10.94 -1.49
CA ALA A 237 2.89 -11.65 -2.24
C ALA A 237 4.13 -10.77 -2.53
N SER A 238 3.92 -9.49 -2.88
CA SER A 238 5.02 -8.55 -3.12
C SER A 238 5.84 -8.27 -1.85
N PRO A 239 5.25 -7.98 -0.66
CA PRO A 239 6.01 -7.91 0.58
C PRO A 239 6.74 -9.21 0.93
N ALA A 240 6.12 -10.37 0.73
CA ALA A 240 6.76 -11.66 0.99
C ALA A 240 8.02 -11.84 0.13
N LEU A 241 7.92 -11.53 -1.18
CA LEU A 241 9.06 -11.61 -2.09
C LEU A 241 10.17 -10.63 -1.70
N VAL A 242 9.80 -9.37 -1.43
CA VAL A 242 10.77 -8.30 -1.18
C VAL A 242 11.45 -8.45 0.18
N ILE A 243 10.70 -8.77 1.24
CA ILE A 243 11.23 -8.85 2.61
C ILE A 243 11.97 -10.17 2.84
N GLU A 244 11.40 -11.30 2.46
CA GLU A 244 12.03 -12.61 2.66
C GLU A 244 13.08 -12.96 1.59
N GLY A 245 12.99 -12.34 0.40
CA GLY A 245 13.90 -12.63 -0.72
C GLY A 245 13.61 -13.97 -1.39
N VAL A 246 12.36 -14.46 -1.31
CA VAL A 246 11.92 -15.73 -1.92
C VAL A 246 11.56 -15.57 -3.40
N GLY A 247 11.53 -16.68 -4.15
CA GLY A 247 11.14 -16.67 -5.56
C GLY A 247 9.66 -16.37 -5.79
N VAL A 248 9.29 -16.10 -7.06
CA VAL A 248 7.93 -15.70 -7.48
C VAL A 248 6.85 -16.66 -6.98
N ILE A 249 6.96 -17.95 -7.32
CA ILE A 249 5.95 -18.95 -6.95
C ILE A 249 5.92 -19.18 -5.44
N ALA A 250 7.10 -19.13 -4.80
CA ALA A 250 7.20 -19.26 -3.34
C ALA A 250 6.48 -18.10 -2.63
N SER A 251 6.63 -16.87 -3.12
CA SER A 251 5.96 -15.69 -2.57
C SER A 251 4.43 -15.74 -2.71
N MET A 252 3.93 -16.23 -3.85
CA MET A 252 2.48 -16.44 -4.06
C MET A 252 1.94 -17.50 -3.10
N ARG A 253 2.62 -18.64 -2.97
CA ARG A 253 2.24 -19.71 -2.03
C ARG A 253 2.29 -19.20 -0.58
N ARG A 254 3.29 -18.38 -0.28
CA ARG A 254 3.48 -17.74 1.02
C ARG A 254 2.31 -16.83 1.35
N SER A 255 1.97 -15.91 0.43
CA SER A 255 0.82 -15.00 0.56
C SER A 255 -0.48 -15.78 0.77
N TRP A 256 -0.70 -16.82 -0.03
CA TRP A 256 -1.89 -17.67 0.08
C TRP A 256 -2.01 -18.33 1.45
N SER A 257 -0.90 -18.84 2.00
CA SER A 257 -0.88 -19.49 3.32
C SER A 257 -1.11 -18.47 4.45
N LEU A 258 -0.49 -17.29 4.39
CA LEU A 258 -0.63 -16.23 5.40
C LEU A 258 -2.06 -15.65 5.44
N ALA A 259 -2.72 -15.52 4.29
CA ALA A 259 -4.10 -15.03 4.22
C ALA A 259 -5.16 -16.10 4.57
N ARG A 260 -4.78 -17.38 4.82
CA ARG A 260 -5.72 -18.44 5.16
C ARG A 260 -6.30 -18.17 6.56
N GLY A 261 -7.65 -18.14 6.69
CA GLY A 261 -8.34 -17.88 7.98
C GLY A 261 -8.38 -16.42 8.44
N SER A 262 -7.70 -15.51 7.74
CA SER A 262 -7.72 -14.06 8.02
C SER A 262 -8.26 -13.25 6.84
N TRP A 263 -8.98 -13.90 5.91
CA TRP A 263 -9.40 -13.31 4.65
C TRP A 263 -10.24 -12.03 4.83
N TRP A 264 -11.26 -12.06 5.71
CA TRP A 264 -12.10 -10.91 5.99
C TRP A 264 -11.33 -9.72 6.57
N ARG A 265 -10.34 -10.00 7.43
CA ARG A 265 -9.48 -8.97 7.99
C ARG A 265 -8.60 -8.33 6.91
N VAL A 266 -7.98 -9.15 6.07
CA VAL A 266 -7.16 -8.66 4.95
C VAL A 266 -8.01 -7.85 3.99
N LEU A 267 -9.19 -8.34 3.59
CA LEU A 267 -10.13 -7.61 2.75
C LEU A 267 -10.53 -6.27 3.38
N GLY A 268 -10.91 -6.25 4.66
CA GLY A 268 -11.31 -5.04 5.35
C GLY A 268 -10.21 -3.98 5.39
N ILE A 269 -8.96 -4.38 5.65
CA ILE A 269 -7.80 -3.47 5.65
C ILE A 269 -7.53 -2.95 4.24
N LEU A 270 -7.61 -3.80 3.20
CA LEU A 270 -7.41 -3.38 1.82
C LEU A 270 -8.51 -2.42 1.33
N ILE A 271 -9.76 -2.69 1.67
CA ILE A 271 -10.88 -1.76 1.35
C ILE A 271 -10.67 -0.43 2.06
N LEU A 272 -10.31 -0.45 3.34
CA LEU A 272 -10.07 0.79 4.09
C LEU A 272 -8.89 1.58 3.51
N ALA A 273 -7.80 0.91 3.15
CA ALA A 273 -6.68 1.53 2.46
C ALA A 273 -7.09 2.12 1.11
N LEU A 274 -7.92 1.40 0.33
CA LEU A 274 -8.46 1.88 -0.94
C LEU A 274 -9.33 3.12 -0.75
N VAL A 275 -10.22 3.13 0.25
CA VAL A 275 -11.07 4.30 0.56
C VAL A 275 -10.21 5.50 0.97
N ILE A 276 -9.23 5.31 1.85
CA ILE A 276 -8.36 6.40 2.29
C ILE A 276 -7.53 6.94 1.10
N THR A 277 -6.90 6.07 0.31
CA THR A 277 -6.13 6.51 -0.86
C THR A 277 -7.03 7.15 -1.91
N GLY A 278 -8.22 6.65 -2.13
CA GLY A 278 -9.23 7.24 -3.01
C GLY A 278 -9.65 8.63 -2.56
N LEU A 279 -9.96 8.82 -1.28
CA LEU A 279 -10.29 10.12 -0.71
C LEU A 279 -9.12 11.11 -0.84
N LEU A 280 -7.90 10.69 -0.49
CA LEU A 280 -6.71 11.53 -0.63
C LEU A 280 -6.50 11.95 -2.10
N THR A 281 -6.63 11.00 -3.03
CA THR A 281 -6.55 11.28 -4.47
C THR A 281 -7.64 12.28 -4.88
N THR A 282 -8.90 12.05 -4.52
CA THR A 282 -10.04 12.90 -4.90
C THR A 282 -9.88 14.33 -4.36
N VAL A 283 -9.48 14.48 -3.10
CA VAL A 283 -9.24 15.80 -2.48
C VAL A 283 -8.16 16.59 -3.23
N VAL A 284 -7.17 15.92 -3.79
CA VAL A 284 -6.11 16.57 -4.57
C VAL A 284 -6.55 16.80 -6.02
N THR A 285 -7.15 15.79 -6.66
CA THR A 285 -7.41 15.84 -8.11
C THR A 285 -8.60 16.72 -8.47
N VAL A 286 -9.69 16.71 -7.68
CA VAL A 286 -10.92 17.44 -8.01
C VAL A 286 -10.68 18.95 -8.11
N PRO A 287 -10.04 19.64 -7.16
CA PRO A 287 -9.78 21.07 -7.29
C PRO A 287 -8.90 21.41 -8.50
N ILE A 288 -7.86 20.61 -8.74
CA ILE A 288 -6.90 20.84 -9.84
C ILE A 288 -7.63 20.70 -11.20
N THR A 289 -8.40 19.63 -11.36
CA THR A 289 -9.12 19.37 -12.62
C THR A 289 -10.29 20.32 -12.83
N LEU A 290 -10.97 20.74 -11.76
CA LEU A 290 -12.04 21.73 -11.84
C LEU A 290 -11.52 23.10 -12.34
N VAL A 291 -10.42 23.60 -11.78
CA VAL A 291 -9.81 24.84 -12.25
C VAL A 291 -9.37 24.72 -13.70
N ALA A 292 -8.80 23.60 -14.09
CA ALA A 292 -8.35 23.35 -15.45
C ALA A 292 -9.52 23.25 -16.45
N SER A 293 -10.63 22.62 -16.06
CA SER A 293 -11.82 22.52 -16.92
C SER A 293 -12.47 23.88 -17.18
N LEU A 294 -12.51 24.75 -16.17
CA LEU A 294 -12.94 26.13 -16.33
C LEU A 294 -12.00 26.91 -17.27
N ALA A 295 -10.69 26.76 -17.10
CA ALA A 295 -9.70 27.40 -17.96
C ALA A 295 -9.79 26.91 -19.42
N SER A 296 -10.06 25.63 -19.64
CA SER A 296 -10.27 25.05 -20.97
C SER A 296 -11.55 25.59 -21.64
N GLY A 297 -12.63 25.79 -20.86
CA GLY A 297 -13.87 26.39 -21.37
C GLY A 297 -13.70 27.82 -21.89
N PHE A 298 -12.74 28.60 -21.35
CA PHE A 298 -12.42 29.94 -21.82
C PHE A 298 -11.43 29.96 -23.00
N SER A 299 -10.60 28.93 -23.19
CA SER A 299 -9.51 28.93 -24.18
C SER A 299 -9.74 28.01 -25.39
N GLU A 300 -10.85 27.25 -25.40
CA GLU A 300 -11.14 26.20 -26.40
C GLU A 300 -9.98 25.20 -26.57
N SER A 301 -9.09 25.13 -25.58
CA SER A 301 -7.89 24.30 -25.59
C SER A 301 -7.96 23.21 -24.53
N LEU A 302 -7.60 21.98 -24.87
CA LEU A 302 -7.50 20.87 -23.94
C LEU A 302 -6.20 20.87 -23.11
N LEU A 303 -5.24 21.76 -23.45
CA LEU A 303 -3.94 21.82 -22.80
C LEU A 303 -4.01 22.03 -21.28
N PRO A 304 -4.86 22.95 -20.74
CA PRO A 304 -4.98 23.10 -19.29
C PRO A 304 -5.43 21.80 -18.60
N THR A 305 -6.38 21.08 -19.18
CA THR A 305 -6.88 19.81 -18.64
C THR A 305 -5.80 18.71 -18.65
N VAL A 306 -5.03 18.62 -19.73
CA VAL A 306 -3.93 17.66 -19.87
C VAL A 306 -2.82 17.93 -18.85
N LEU A 307 -2.38 19.17 -18.70
CA LEU A 307 -1.36 19.55 -17.72
C LEU A 307 -1.85 19.36 -16.28
N ALA A 308 -3.11 19.68 -16.01
CA ALA A 308 -3.71 19.51 -14.70
C ALA A 308 -3.81 18.02 -14.29
N SER A 309 -4.10 17.12 -15.24
CA SER A 309 -4.13 15.67 -14.96
C SER A 309 -2.75 15.17 -14.55
N GLY A 310 -1.68 15.63 -15.19
CA GLY A 310 -0.30 15.34 -14.82
C GLY A 310 0.05 15.88 -13.43
N LEU A 311 -0.29 17.13 -13.16
CA LEU A 311 -0.07 17.75 -11.85
C LEU A 311 -0.85 17.03 -10.74
N ALA A 312 -2.08 16.68 -11.00
CA ALA A 312 -2.92 15.90 -10.06
C ALA A 312 -2.31 14.53 -9.77
N THR A 313 -1.84 13.81 -10.79
CA THR A 313 -1.13 12.53 -10.64
C THR A 313 0.15 12.67 -9.83
N LEU A 314 0.94 13.70 -10.09
CA LEU A 314 2.16 14.00 -9.35
C LEU A 314 1.86 14.21 -7.86
N VAL A 315 0.98 15.15 -7.53
CA VAL A 315 0.72 15.54 -6.14
C VAL A 315 0.04 14.39 -5.37
N ALA A 316 -0.93 13.74 -5.96
CA ALA A 316 -1.58 12.57 -5.34
C ALA A 316 -0.59 11.43 -5.11
N GLY A 317 0.27 11.13 -6.09
CA GLY A 317 1.22 10.03 -6.03
C GLY A 317 2.27 10.19 -4.92
N ILE A 318 2.72 11.41 -4.62
CA ILE A 318 3.70 11.66 -3.55
C ILE A 318 3.23 11.12 -2.19
N ILE A 319 1.92 11.15 -1.92
CA ILE A 319 1.34 10.70 -0.65
C ILE A 319 0.83 9.26 -0.77
N THR A 320 0.14 8.94 -1.86
CA THR A 320 -0.58 7.65 -1.98
C THR A 320 0.36 6.47 -2.25
N LEU A 321 1.48 6.67 -2.98
CA LEU A 321 2.44 5.59 -3.25
C LEU A 321 3.09 5.03 -1.97
N PRO A 322 3.73 5.85 -1.12
CA PRO A 322 4.32 5.33 0.12
C PRO A 322 3.27 4.82 1.10
N PHE A 323 2.10 5.45 1.19
CA PHE A 323 1.04 5.02 2.08
C PHE A 323 0.50 3.63 1.72
N SER A 324 0.14 3.39 0.46
CA SER A 324 -0.40 2.11 0.00
C SER A 324 0.62 0.96 0.16
N ALA A 325 1.89 1.22 -0.18
CA ALA A 325 2.96 0.25 0.02
C ALA A 325 3.23 -0.02 1.50
N ALA A 326 3.12 1.01 2.36
CA ALA A 326 3.27 0.85 3.80
C ALA A 326 2.14 0.00 4.39
N VAL A 327 0.89 0.23 4.00
CA VAL A 327 -0.25 -0.58 4.45
C VAL A 327 -0.05 -2.05 4.09
N THR A 328 0.33 -2.36 2.84
CA THR A 328 0.55 -3.75 2.41
C THR A 328 1.77 -4.39 3.08
N GLY A 329 2.85 -3.64 3.29
CA GLY A 329 4.04 -4.10 4.00
C GLY A 329 3.76 -4.39 5.47
N LEU A 330 3.07 -3.48 6.17
CA LEU A 330 2.68 -3.66 7.57
C LEU A 330 1.63 -4.78 7.74
N LEU A 331 0.69 -4.91 6.80
CA LEU A 331 -0.27 -6.01 6.78
C LEU A 331 0.45 -7.37 6.69
N TYR A 332 1.49 -7.46 5.86
CA TYR A 332 2.32 -8.65 5.75
C TYR A 332 3.02 -8.98 7.09
N ILE A 333 3.61 -7.98 7.75
CA ILE A 333 4.27 -8.14 9.04
C ILE A 333 3.26 -8.53 10.13
N ASP A 334 2.06 -7.90 10.18
CA ASP A 334 0.97 -8.26 11.09
C ASP A 334 0.53 -9.73 10.92
N LEU A 335 0.36 -10.19 9.67
CA LEU A 335 0.00 -11.58 9.39
C LEU A 335 1.09 -12.55 9.86
N ARG A 336 2.36 -12.21 9.75
CA ARG A 336 3.46 -13.02 10.26
C ARG A 336 3.52 -13.03 11.79
N MET A 337 3.32 -11.88 12.45
CA MET A 337 3.23 -11.82 13.91
C MET A 337 2.11 -12.74 14.44
N ARG A 338 0.95 -12.72 13.78
CA ARG A 338 -0.21 -13.53 14.17
C ARG A 338 -0.06 -15.03 13.91
N ARG A 339 0.72 -15.39 12.89
CA ARG A 339 0.79 -16.79 12.42
C ARG A 339 2.09 -17.50 12.77
N GLU A 340 3.14 -16.75 12.91
CA GLU A 340 4.50 -17.26 13.01
C GLU A 340 5.23 -16.75 14.24
N ALA A 341 4.52 -15.96 15.08
CA ALA A 341 5.12 -15.34 16.26
C ALA A 341 6.41 -14.54 15.92
N LEU A 342 6.39 -13.83 14.78
CA LEU A 342 7.52 -13.03 14.31
C LEU A 342 7.97 -12.00 15.35
N ASP A 343 7.04 -11.47 16.14
CA ASP A 343 7.32 -10.57 17.27
C ASP A 343 8.29 -11.18 18.29
N ILE A 344 8.14 -12.45 18.63
CA ILE A 344 9.04 -13.17 19.54
C ILE A 344 10.41 -13.36 18.88
N GLU A 345 10.46 -13.71 17.60
CA GLU A 345 11.71 -13.84 16.85
C GLU A 345 12.47 -12.52 16.79
N LEU A 346 11.79 -11.41 16.52
CA LEU A 346 12.40 -10.08 16.43
C LEU A 346 12.91 -9.58 17.79
N VAL A 347 12.17 -9.85 18.87
CA VAL A 347 12.59 -9.49 20.24
C VAL A 347 13.77 -10.35 20.68
N SER A 348 13.74 -11.67 20.43
CA SER A 348 14.82 -12.61 20.82
C SER A 348 16.10 -12.43 20.01
N ALA A 349 15.99 -12.06 18.72
CA ALA A 349 17.14 -11.78 17.88
C ALA A 349 17.93 -10.54 18.35
N GLY A 350 17.34 -9.72 19.21
CA GLY A 350 17.86 -8.40 19.54
C GLY A 350 18.04 -7.56 18.27
N VAL A 351 17.95 -6.25 18.34
CA VAL A 351 18.24 -5.37 17.20
C VAL A 351 19.77 -5.35 16.98
N GLN A 352 20.33 -6.49 16.54
CA GLN A 352 21.76 -6.53 16.21
C GLN A 352 22.02 -5.75 14.92
N PRO A 353 23.04 -4.90 14.86
CA PRO A 353 23.43 -4.20 13.66
C PRO A 353 24.02 -5.21 12.65
N THR A 354 23.14 -5.79 11.81
CA THR A 354 23.56 -6.63 10.68
C THR A 354 23.71 -5.78 9.44
N ALA A 355 24.61 -6.16 8.54
CA ALA A 355 24.83 -5.46 7.27
C ALA A 355 23.57 -5.44 6.38
N ASP A 356 22.73 -6.49 6.46
CA ASP A 356 21.43 -6.55 5.80
C ASP A 356 20.29 -6.17 6.78
N PRO A 357 19.63 -5.02 6.60
CA PRO A 357 18.56 -4.57 7.48
C PRO A 357 17.33 -5.47 7.48
N LEU A 358 17.18 -6.34 6.48
CA LEU A 358 16.06 -7.29 6.38
C LEU A 358 16.42 -8.71 6.82
N ALA A 359 17.66 -8.94 7.29
CA ALA A 359 18.11 -10.27 7.71
C ALA A 359 17.24 -10.87 8.83
N ALA A 360 16.73 -10.03 9.74
CA ALA A 360 15.86 -10.44 10.84
C ALA A 360 14.50 -11.05 10.38
N TYR A 361 14.08 -10.77 9.15
CA TYR A 361 12.84 -11.33 8.60
C TYR A 361 13.03 -12.66 7.86
N ARG A 362 14.29 -13.07 7.58
CA ARG A 362 14.55 -14.34 6.90
C ARG A 362 14.49 -15.47 7.93
N ARG A 363 13.74 -16.52 7.60
CA ARG A 363 13.72 -17.73 8.44
C ARG A 363 15.15 -18.27 8.56
N ARG A 364 15.59 -18.56 9.77
CA ARG A 364 16.74 -19.44 9.96
C ARG A 364 16.31 -20.82 9.49
N SER A 365 16.82 -21.27 8.36
CA SER A 365 16.66 -22.63 7.82
C SER A 365 17.27 -23.64 8.75
#